data_9ce976110f2a818f50f559a9da3bd224
#
_entry.id   9ce976110f2a818f50f559a9da3bd224
#
_cell.length_a   1.000
_cell.length_b   1.000
_cell.length_c   1.000
_cell.angle_alpha   90.00
_cell.angle_beta   90.00
_cell.angle_gamma   90.00
#
_symmetry.space_group_name_H-M   'P 1'
#
loop_
_entity.id
_entity.type
_entity.pdbx_description
1 polymer ?
#
loop_
_entity_poly.entity_id
_entity_poly.type
_entity_poly.pdbx_seq_one_letter_code
_entity_poly.pdbx_strand_id
1 'polypeptide(L)'
;MLMYKKILLFFAFAVLLLTSCSMPNGGSKRTVMVTIEPLRYFVEAIAGNRFTVKTMVPIGGNPETYDPTAQQMIELSHSDLYVKVGNIGFEQTWMKRLKANAPHTIIVDSSEGIVPIESSDDVPDPHTWMSCQNATIIAQNIYKALLQIDREDSLYYKANLEKLLEKIEETSSQIRENLTKEKVTTFLIYHPILTYYANEFDLHQIFIEDEGREPSAAQIKEIINSAKAKQVRVLFMQKEFANRNSETIANAVGAEIVDFNPLAYDWEKEMVKVSKSLK
;
A
#
# COMPACT_ATOMS: atom_id res chain seq x y z
N MET A 1 -46.80 -13.16 56.56
CA MET A 1 -45.38 -12.82 56.50
C MET A 1 -44.52 -13.80 55.61
N LEU A 2 -44.87 -15.10 55.57
CA LEU A 2 -44.12 -16.10 54.78
C LEU A 2 -44.39 -15.99 53.26
N MET A 3 -45.58 -15.53 52.85
CA MET A 3 -45.97 -15.43 51.43
C MET A 3 -45.27 -14.25 50.73
N TYR A 4 -45.07 -13.14 51.39
CA TYR A 4 -44.34 -11.98 50.87
C TYR A 4 -42.84 -12.27 50.64
N LYS A 5 -42.23 -13.06 51.53
CA LYS A 5 -40.82 -13.48 51.35
C LYS A 5 -40.62 -14.38 50.13
N LYS A 6 -41.60 -15.24 49.81
CA LYS A 6 -41.52 -16.11 48.61
C LYS A 6 -41.73 -15.32 47.31
N ILE A 7 -42.57 -14.28 47.31
CA ILE A 7 -42.76 -13.40 46.13
C ILE A 7 -41.53 -12.53 45.91
N LEU A 8 -40.92 -11.98 46.98
CA LEU A 8 -39.65 -11.20 46.85
C LEU A 8 -38.50 -12.04 46.35
N LEU A 9 -38.37 -13.31 46.76
CA LEU A 9 -37.34 -14.24 46.29
C LEU A 9 -37.56 -14.61 44.81
N PHE A 10 -38.83 -14.75 44.36
CA PHE A 10 -39.14 -15.05 42.97
C PHE A 10 -38.84 -13.84 42.05
N PHE A 11 -39.09 -12.61 42.51
CA PHE A 11 -38.76 -11.39 41.78
C PHE A 11 -37.24 -11.16 41.74
N ALA A 12 -36.49 -11.46 42.82
CA ALA A 12 -35.02 -11.35 42.83
C ALA A 12 -34.37 -12.37 41.90
N PHE A 13 -34.97 -13.59 41.77
CA PHE A 13 -34.46 -14.62 40.85
C PHE A 13 -34.78 -14.31 39.37
N ALA A 14 -35.94 -13.66 39.10
CA ALA A 14 -36.34 -13.24 37.76
C ALA A 14 -35.48 -12.06 37.23
N VAL A 15 -35.03 -11.17 38.12
CA VAL A 15 -34.13 -10.05 37.75
C VAL A 15 -32.70 -10.53 37.48
N LEU A 16 -32.26 -11.63 38.12
CA LEU A 16 -30.94 -12.22 37.86
C LEU A 16 -30.83 -12.97 36.50
N LEU A 17 -32.00 -13.35 35.91
CA LEU A 17 -32.04 -14.00 34.60
C LEU A 17 -32.02 -13.00 33.42
N LEU A 18 -32.15 -11.70 33.67
CA LEU A 18 -32.11 -10.66 32.63
C LEU A 18 -30.74 -10.02 32.43
N THR A 19 -29.75 -10.37 33.25
CA THR A 19 -28.33 -10.14 32.92
C THR A 19 -27.82 -11.27 32.02
N SER A 20 -28.48 -11.44 30.87
CA SER A 20 -27.89 -12.19 29.77
C SER A 20 -26.63 -11.42 29.39
N CYS A 21 -25.50 -11.88 29.88
CA CYS A 21 -24.21 -11.55 29.33
C CYS A 21 -24.33 -11.74 27.83
N SER A 22 -24.34 -10.66 27.08
CA SER A 22 -23.92 -10.69 25.69
C SER A 22 -22.48 -11.19 25.72
N MET A 23 -22.30 -12.52 25.58
CA MET A 23 -20.98 -13.06 25.27
C MET A 23 -20.50 -12.26 24.06
N PRO A 24 -19.28 -11.72 24.11
CA PRO A 24 -18.71 -11.19 22.90
C PRO A 24 -18.75 -12.34 21.89
N ASN A 25 -19.47 -12.11 20.80
CA ASN A 25 -19.57 -13.06 19.71
C ASN A 25 -18.13 -13.36 19.26
N GLY A 26 -17.59 -14.49 19.69
CA GLY A 26 -16.31 -15.01 19.28
C GLY A 26 -16.35 -15.54 17.84
N GLY A 27 -17.16 -14.90 16.99
CA GLY A 27 -17.10 -15.07 15.55
C GLY A 27 -15.70 -14.70 15.07
N SER A 28 -15.09 -15.53 14.24
CA SER A 28 -13.84 -15.18 13.59
C SER A 28 -13.99 -13.80 12.96
N LYS A 29 -13.03 -12.91 13.22
CA LYS A 29 -13.06 -11.58 12.59
C LYS A 29 -13.18 -11.76 11.09
N ARG A 30 -14.02 -10.95 10.48
CA ARG A 30 -14.16 -10.87 9.03
C ARG A 30 -12.80 -10.50 8.42
N THR A 31 -12.54 -11.00 7.23
CA THR A 31 -11.22 -10.87 6.60
C THR A 31 -11.28 -9.95 5.38
N VAL A 32 -10.35 -9.02 5.32
CA VAL A 32 -10.02 -8.25 4.13
C VAL A 32 -8.67 -8.70 3.62
N MET A 33 -8.57 -9.02 2.33
CA MET A 33 -7.28 -9.23 1.69
C MET A 33 -6.90 -8.04 0.82
N VAL A 34 -5.60 -7.78 0.71
CA VAL A 34 -5.03 -6.73 -0.12
C VAL A 34 -3.88 -7.29 -0.95
N THR A 35 -3.53 -6.65 -2.06
CA THR A 35 -2.43 -7.14 -2.90
C THR A 35 -1.07 -6.95 -2.22
N ILE A 36 -0.78 -5.76 -1.68
CA ILE A 36 0.52 -5.37 -1.15
C ILE A 36 0.42 -4.72 0.24
N GLU A 37 1.53 -4.73 0.99
CA GLU A 37 1.60 -4.18 2.36
C GLU A 37 1.19 -2.70 2.49
N PRO A 38 1.52 -1.78 1.58
CA PRO A 38 1.00 -0.42 1.66
C PRO A 38 -0.53 -0.35 1.68
N LEU A 39 -1.22 -1.19 0.91
CA LEU A 39 -2.69 -1.25 0.96
C LEU A 39 -3.19 -1.79 2.31
N ARG A 40 -2.45 -2.71 2.95
CA ARG A 40 -2.78 -3.17 4.30
C ARG A 40 -2.72 -2.02 5.30
N TYR A 41 -1.69 -1.17 5.21
CA TYR A 41 -1.60 0.03 6.03
C TYR A 41 -2.86 0.92 5.87
N PHE A 42 -3.28 1.24 4.64
CA PHE A 42 -4.46 2.07 4.39
C PHE A 42 -5.75 1.42 4.91
N VAL A 43 -5.94 0.12 4.69
CA VAL A 43 -7.11 -0.61 5.18
C VAL A 43 -7.15 -0.62 6.71
N GLU A 44 -6.03 -0.95 7.38
CA GLU A 44 -5.95 -0.99 8.84
C GLU A 44 -6.11 0.40 9.47
N ALA A 45 -5.58 1.45 8.83
CA ALA A 45 -5.74 2.81 9.30
C ALA A 45 -7.21 3.24 9.32
N ILE A 46 -8.03 2.81 8.35
CA ILE A 46 -9.45 3.14 8.27
C ILE A 46 -10.31 2.17 9.08
N ALA A 47 -10.08 0.88 8.92
CA ALA A 47 -10.89 -0.17 9.53
C ALA A 47 -10.57 -0.40 11.02
N GLY A 48 -9.39 0.00 11.48
CA GLY A 48 -8.92 -0.28 12.83
C GLY A 48 -8.85 -1.78 13.08
N ASN A 49 -9.45 -2.23 14.17
CA ASN A 49 -9.46 -3.63 14.57
C ASN A 49 -10.72 -4.42 14.14
N ARG A 50 -11.55 -3.85 13.24
CA ARG A 50 -12.82 -4.47 12.82
C ARG A 50 -12.63 -5.70 11.94
N PHE A 51 -11.55 -5.74 11.19
CA PHE A 51 -11.20 -6.84 10.29
C PHE A 51 -9.83 -7.41 10.61
N THR A 52 -9.61 -8.65 10.16
CA THR A 52 -8.26 -9.20 9.99
C THR A 52 -7.81 -8.84 8.58
N VAL A 53 -6.72 -8.10 8.43
CA VAL A 53 -6.20 -7.73 7.12
C VAL A 53 -5.02 -8.63 6.75
N LYS A 54 -5.07 -9.24 5.58
CA LYS A 54 -4.02 -10.13 5.06
C LYS A 54 -3.50 -9.62 3.72
N THR A 55 -2.22 -9.81 3.49
CA THR A 55 -1.57 -9.41 2.24
C THR A 55 -1.35 -10.62 1.34
N MET A 56 -1.66 -10.47 0.04
CA MET A 56 -1.48 -11.53 -0.95
C MET A 56 -0.01 -11.71 -1.30
N VAL A 57 0.70 -10.63 -1.64
CA VAL A 57 2.14 -10.65 -1.89
C VAL A 57 2.87 -10.48 -0.56
N PRO A 58 3.57 -11.51 -0.04
CA PRO A 58 4.24 -11.43 1.25
C PRO A 58 5.41 -10.44 1.22
N ILE A 59 5.86 -10.03 2.40
CA ILE A 59 7.05 -9.19 2.56
C ILE A 59 8.25 -9.86 1.85
N GLY A 60 8.94 -9.10 0.99
CA GLY A 60 10.04 -9.58 0.17
C GLY A 60 9.63 -10.31 -1.11
N GLY A 61 8.32 -10.46 -1.37
CA GLY A 61 7.82 -10.94 -2.65
C GLY A 61 7.81 -9.85 -3.70
N ASN A 62 8.09 -10.22 -4.96
CA ASN A 62 8.01 -9.29 -6.08
C ASN A 62 6.58 -9.28 -6.64
N PRO A 63 5.83 -8.16 -6.53
CA PRO A 63 4.44 -8.09 -6.97
C PRO A 63 4.26 -8.12 -8.50
N GLU A 64 5.34 -8.00 -9.27
CA GLU A 64 5.26 -8.15 -10.72
C GLU A 64 5.19 -9.62 -11.16
N THR A 65 5.83 -10.52 -10.40
CA THR A 65 6.02 -11.92 -10.79
C THR A 65 5.51 -12.94 -9.77
N TYR A 66 4.81 -12.48 -8.73
CA TYR A 66 4.35 -13.34 -7.64
C TYR A 66 3.31 -14.37 -8.09
N ASP A 67 3.46 -15.60 -7.62
CA ASP A 67 2.46 -16.67 -7.78
C ASP A 67 1.83 -17.02 -6.42
N PRO A 68 0.49 -16.94 -6.27
CA PRO A 68 -0.16 -17.18 -4.99
C PRO A 68 -0.14 -18.67 -4.64
N THR A 69 0.06 -18.95 -3.36
CA THR A 69 -0.01 -20.31 -2.83
C THR A 69 -1.46 -20.82 -2.75
N ALA A 70 -1.63 -22.15 -2.71
CA ALA A 70 -2.95 -22.75 -2.51
C ALA A 70 -3.63 -22.27 -1.21
N GLN A 71 -2.85 -22.04 -0.15
CA GLN A 71 -3.36 -21.54 1.11
C GLN A 71 -3.92 -20.10 0.96
N GLN A 72 -3.23 -19.23 0.24
CA GLN A 72 -3.71 -17.86 -0.04
C GLN A 72 -4.98 -17.85 -0.89
N MET A 73 -5.09 -18.78 -1.84
CA MET A 73 -6.31 -18.96 -2.63
C MET A 73 -7.50 -19.36 -1.74
N ILE A 74 -7.28 -20.27 -0.77
CA ILE A 74 -8.30 -20.65 0.22
C ILE A 74 -8.65 -19.44 1.11
N GLU A 75 -7.68 -18.70 1.61
CA GLU A 75 -7.90 -17.52 2.44
C GLU A 75 -8.70 -16.44 1.70
N LEU A 76 -8.38 -16.21 0.43
CA LEU A 76 -9.14 -15.29 -0.42
C LEU A 76 -10.60 -15.72 -0.57
N SER A 77 -10.87 -17.01 -0.78
CA SER A 77 -12.24 -17.52 -0.94
C SER A 77 -13.13 -17.36 0.30
N HIS A 78 -12.50 -17.14 1.47
CA HIS A 78 -13.18 -16.86 2.73
C HIS A 78 -13.12 -15.37 3.14
N SER A 79 -12.59 -14.51 2.29
CA SER A 79 -12.49 -13.08 2.56
C SER A 79 -13.74 -12.34 2.08
N ASP A 80 -14.14 -11.30 2.81
CA ASP A 80 -15.28 -10.46 2.45
C ASP A 80 -14.94 -9.46 1.35
N LEU A 81 -13.68 -9.00 1.35
CA LEU A 81 -13.19 -7.96 0.46
C LEU A 81 -11.76 -8.27 0.01
N TYR A 82 -11.49 -8.00 -1.26
CA TYR A 82 -10.14 -7.93 -1.81
C TYR A 82 -9.89 -6.54 -2.41
N VAL A 83 -8.88 -5.84 -1.89
CA VAL A 83 -8.46 -4.53 -2.40
C VAL A 83 -7.23 -4.71 -3.26
N LYS A 84 -7.38 -4.49 -4.56
CA LYS A 84 -6.27 -4.56 -5.51
C LYS A 84 -5.63 -3.19 -5.74
N VAL A 85 -4.36 -3.19 -6.18
CA VAL A 85 -3.60 -1.99 -6.57
C VAL A 85 -4.22 -1.34 -7.80
N GLY A 86 -4.53 -2.17 -8.82
CA GLY A 86 -5.09 -1.73 -10.09
C GLY A 86 -4.49 -2.45 -11.29
N ASN A 87 -3.22 -2.22 -11.59
CA ASN A 87 -2.61 -2.73 -12.84
C ASN A 87 -1.22 -3.36 -12.63
N ILE A 88 -0.92 -3.89 -11.43
CA ILE A 88 0.36 -4.54 -11.16
C ILE A 88 0.43 -5.93 -11.80
N GLY A 89 1.62 -6.40 -12.19
CA GLY A 89 1.83 -7.62 -12.97
C GLY A 89 1.17 -8.88 -12.38
N PHE A 90 1.25 -9.05 -11.06
CA PHE A 90 0.51 -10.11 -10.36
C PHE A 90 -1.00 -10.07 -10.68
N GLU A 91 -1.62 -8.90 -10.58
CA GLU A 91 -3.06 -8.75 -10.79
C GLU A 91 -3.44 -8.99 -12.25
N GLN A 92 -2.64 -8.51 -13.19
CA GLN A 92 -2.85 -8.78 -14.62
C GLN A 92 -2.86 -10.29 -14.91
N THR A 93 -1.93 -11.02 -14.28
CA THR A 93 -1.79 -12.47 -14.48
C THR A 93 -2.87 -13.28 -13.78
N TRP A 94 -3.20 -12.92 -12.54
CA TRP A 94 -3.98 -13.78 -11.65
C TRP A 94 -5.43 -13.35 -11.44
N MET A 95 -5.82 -12.11 -11.68
CA MET A 95 -7.13 -11.58 -11.29
C MET A 95 -8.31 -12.42 -11.80
N LYS A 96 -8.24 -12.93 -13.01
CA LYS A 96 -9.30 -13.81 -13.57
C LYS A 96 -9.48 -15.09 -12.73
N ARG A 97 -8.37 -15.71 -12.29
CA ARG A 97 -8.38 -16.92 -11.46
C ARG A 97 -8.79 -16.60 -10.03
N LEU A 98 -8.31 -15.50 -9.46
CA LEU A 98 -8.68 -15.03 -8.12
C LEU A 98 -10.19 -14.82 -8.03
N LYS A 99 -10.78 -14.11 -9.00
CA LYS A 99 -12.22 -13.85 -9.06
C LYS A 99 -13.04 -15.15 -9.21
N ALA A 100 -12.57 -16.09 -10.05
CA ALA A 100 -13.24 -17.37 -10.21
C ALA A 100 -13.18 -18.25 -8.94
N ASN A 101 -12.07 -18.17 -8.18
CA ASN A 101 -11.87 -18.90 -6.93
C ASN A 101 -12.67 -18.31 -5.76
N ALA A 102 -12.94 -17.01 -5.78
CA ALA A 102 -13.60 -16.28 -4.71
C ALA A 102 -14.84 -15.51 -5.20
N PRO A 103 -15.89 -16.21 -5.67
CA PRO A 103 -17.05 -15.57 -6.30
C PRO A 103 -17.89 -14.70 -5.36
N HIS A 104 -17.74 -14.88 -4.05
CA HIS A 104 -18.46 -14.12 -3.01
C HIS A 104 -17.63 -12.95 -2.47
N THR A 105 -16.33 -12.91 -2.74
CA THR A 105 -15.45 -11.82 -2.31
C THR A 105 -15.67 -10.59 -3.18
N ILE A 106 -15.94 -9.46 -2.57
CA ILE A 106 -16.01 -8.18 -3.29
C ILE A 106 -14.59 -7.77 -3.67
N ILE A 107 -14.36 -7.49 -4.96
CA ILE A 107 -13.05 -7.05 -5.46
C ILE A 107 -13.16 -5.58 -5.85
N VAL A 108 -12.31 -4.75 -5.25
CA VAL A 108 -12.27 -3.29 -5.46
C VAL A 108 -10.90 -2.86 -5.96
N ASP A 109 -10.92 -1.99 -6.95
CA ASP A 109 -9.73 -1.32 -7.46
C ASP A 109 -9.44 -0.07 -6.62
N SER A 110 -8.32 -0.05 -5.90
CA SER A 110 -7.97 1.10 -5.08
C SER A 110 -7.52 2.31 -5.90
N SER A 111 -7.12 2.11 -7.16
CA SER A 111 -6.67 3.17 -8.07
C SER A 111 -7.80 3.81 -8.88
N GLU A 112 -9.05 3.41 -8.70
CA GLU A 112 -10.18 3.98 -9.45
C GLU A 112 -10.22 5.51 -9.30
N GLY A 113 -10.23 6.21 -10.45
CA GLY A 113 -10.24 7.68 -10.51
C GLY A 113 -8.85 8.34 -10.46
N ILE A 114 -7.77 7.57 -10.33
CA ILE A 114 -6.41 8.08 -10.50
C ILE A 114 -6.13 8.28 -11.99
N VAL A 115 -5.59 9.44 -12.36
CA VAL A 115 -5.13 9.69 -13.72
C VAL A 115 -3.84 8.91 -13.96
N PRO A 116 -3.83 7.96 -14.90
CA PRO A 116 -2.64 7.16 -15.14
C PRO A 116 -1.51 8.00 -15.74
N ILE A 117 -0.28 7.68 -15.35
CA ILE A 117 0.92 8.13 -16.04
C ILE A 117 1.38 6.95 -16.89
N GLU A 118 1.53 7.16 -18.20
CA GLU A 118 1.97 6.13 -19.12
C GLU A 118 3.49 5.92 -18.99
N SER A 119 3.92 4.67 -19.01
CA SER A 119 5.33 4.30 -19.14
C SER A 119 5.79 4.47 -20.60
N SER A 120 7.07 4.18 -20.87
CA SER A 120 7.63 4.25 -22.22
C SER A 120 6.89 3.42 -23.28
N ASP A 121 6.13 2.41 -22.85
CA ASP A 121 5.44 1.44 -23.72
C ASP A 121 3.93 1.68 -23.84
N ASP A 122 3.45 2.89 -23.52
CA ASP A 122 2.03 3.25 -23.48
C ASP A 122 1.21 2.37 -22.49
N VAL A 123 1.89 1.77 -21.50
CA VAL A 123 1.25 0.99 -20.42
C VAL A 123 1.14 1.87 -19.19
N PRO A 124 -0.04 1.93 -18.52
CA PRO A 124 -0.18 2.68 -17.29
C PRO A 124 0.79 2.19 -16.21
N ASP A 125 1.56 3.12 -15.63
CA ASP A 125 2.43 2.81 -14.48
C ASP A 125 1.56 2.33 -13.30
N PRO A 126 1.83 1.14 -12.71
CA PRO A 126 1.00 0.58 -11.65
C PRO A 126 1.27 1.18 -10.26
N HIS A 127 2.36 1.94 -10.08
CA HIS A 127 2.87 2.34 -8.76
C HIS A 127 2.12 3.54 -8.15
N THR A 128 0.81 3.52 -8.24
CA THR A 128 -0.09 4.61 -7.85
C THR A 128 0.02 5.02 -6.39
N TRP A 129 0.36 4.08 -5.49
CA TRP A 129 0.50 4.35 -4.05
C TRP A 129 1.72 5.19 -3.69
N MET A 130 2.63 5.41 -4.65
CA MET A 130 3.84 6.24 -4.47
C MET A 130 3.57 7.74 -4.77
N SER A 131 2.42 8.24 -4.35
CA SER A 131 2.02 9.65 -4.43
C SER A 131 1.07 9.98 -3.28
N CYS A 132 1.24 11.14 -2.64
CA CYS A 132 0.34 11.59 -1.58
C CYS A 132 -1.04 11.97 -2.14
N GLN A 133 -1.09 12.56 -3.33
CA GLN A 133 -2.35 12.87 -4.00
C GLN A 133 -3.13 11.59 -4.32
N ASN A 134 -2.47 10.57 -4.86
CA ASN A 134 -3.09 9.29 -5.15
C ASN A 134 -3.46 8.53 -3.87
N ALA A 135 -2.64 8.59 -2.81
CA ALA A 135 -2.94 7.99 -1.52
C ALA A 135 -4.27 8.49 -0.94
N THR A 136 -4.61 9.76 -1.15
CA THR A 136 -5.91 10.33 -0.79
C THR A 136 -7.05 9.63 -1.53
N ILE A 137 -6.91 9.39 -2.84
CA ILE A 137 -7.92 8.69 -3.66
C ILE A 137 -8.02 7.22 -3.22
N ILE A 138 -6.88 6.56 -3.02
CA ILE A 138 -6.81 5.17 -2.53
C ILE A 138 -7.54 5.03 -1.19
N ALA A 139 -7.25 5.92 -0.22
CA ALA A 139 -7.91 5.91 1.08
C ALA A 139 -9.44 6.08 0.95
N GLN A 140 -9.90 6.98 0.10
CA GLN A 140 -11.34 7.20 -0.17
C GLN A 140 -11.99 5.98 -0.83
N ASN A 141 -11.32 5.31 -1.75
CA ASN A 141 -11.84 4.10 -2.40
C ASN A 141 -11.91 2.93 -1.42
N ILE A 142 -10.90 2.76 -0.56
CA ILE A 142 -10.92 1.77 0.51
C ILE A 142 -12.07 2.03 1.49
N TYR A 143 -12.28 3.29 1.90
CA TYR A 143 -13.42 3.65 2.75
C TYR A 143 -14.76 3.25 2.11
N LYS A 144 -14.98 3.59 0.83
CA LYS A 144 -16.18 3.18 0.10
C LYS A 144 -16.34 1.66 0.04
N ALA A 145 -15.23 0.92 -0.14
CA ALA A 145 -15.24 -0.54 -0.15
C ALA A 145 -15.63 -1.13 1.20
N LEU A 146 -15.10 -0.59 2.31
CA LEU A 146 -15.46 -1.02 3.67
C LEU A 146 -16.95 -0.81 3.95
N LEU A 147 -17.56 0.27 3.46
CA LEU A 147 -19.00 0.53 3.59
C LEU A 147 -19.88 -0.48 2.83
N GLN A 148 -19.36 -1.17 1.81
CA GLN A 148 -20.11 -2.22 1.10
C GLN A 148 -20.25 -3.48 1.95
N ILE A 149 -19.24 -3.76 2.78
CA ILE A 149 -19.21 -4.97 3.61
C ILE A 149 -19.63 -4.72 5.06
N ASP A 150 -19.51 -3.49 5.56
CA ASP A 150 -19.87 -3.12 6.93
C ASP A 150 -20.34 -1.66 7.01
N ARG A 151 -21.64 -1.48 6.93
CA ARG A 151 -22.26 -0.15 6.96
C ARG A 151 -22.52 0.35 8.38
N GLU A 152 -22.58 -0.55 9.34
CA GLU A 152 -22.92 -0.23 10.73
C GLU A 152 -21.83 0.63 11.38
N ASP A 153 -20.56 0.35 11.09
CA ASP A 153 -19.40 1.09 11.60
C ASP A 153 -19.00 2.32 10.73
N SER A 154 -19.90 2.81 9.87
CA SER A 154 -19.61 3.89 8.90
C SER A 154 -19.05 5.17 9.53
N LEU A 155 -19.56 5.58 10.70
CA LEU A 155 -19.07 6.77 11.42
C LEU A 155 -17.65 6.54 11.97
N TYR A 156 -17.36 5.33 12.43
CA TYR A 156 -16.02 4.95 12.89
C TYR A 156 -15.00 5.01 11.75
N TYR A 157 -15.35 4.42 10.60
CA TYR A 157 -14.47 4.45 9.41
C TYR A 157 -14.28 5.87 8.89
N LYS A 158 -15.34 6.69 8.91
CA LYS A 158 -15.26 8.09 8.49
C LYS A 158 -14.27 8.88 9.36
N ALA A 159 -14.38 8.77 10.68
CA ALA A 159 -13.47 9.45 11.60
C ALA A 159 -12.01 9.00 11.44
N ASN A 160 -11.78 7.72 11.14
CA ASN A 160 -10.44 7.20 10.87
C ASN A 160 -9.92 7.64 9.50
N LEU A 161 -10.77 7.67 8.48
CA LEU A 161 -10.41 8.23 7.17
C LEU A 161 -9.94 9.69 7.30
N GLU A 162 -10.67 10.52 8.02
CA GLU A 162 -10.29 11.94 8.24
C GLU A 162 -8.89 12.04 8.85
N LYS A 163 -8.57 11.25 9.88
CA LYS A 163 -7.23 11.18 10.48
C LYS A 163 -6.16 10.70 9.50
N LEU A 164 -6.48 9.71 8.65
CA LEU A 164 -5.55 9.23 7.65
C LEU A 164 -5.27 10.30 6.58
N LEU A 165 -6.30 11.04 6.15
CA LEU A 165 -6.13 12.13 5.20
C LEU A 165 -5.28 13.27 5.77
N GLU A 166 -5.43 13.60 7.06
CA GLU A 166 -4.56 14.55 7.77
C GLU A 166 -3.09 14.08 7.73
N LYS A 167 -2.82 12.82 8.03
CA LYS A 167 -1.47 12.25 7.97
C LYS A 167 -0.85 12.25 6.56
N ILE A 168 -1.67 11.96 5.54
CA ILE A 168 -1.21 12.03 4.14
C ILE A 168 -0.81 13.47 3.79
N GLU A 169 -1.58 14.47 4.21
CA GLU A 169 -1.27 15.88 3.99
C GLU A 169 -0.02 16.32 4.78
N GLU A 170 0.13 15.90 6.02
CA GLU A 170 1.34 16.13 6.82
C GLU A 170 2.58 15.52 6.12
N THR A 171 2.44 14.31 5.58
CA THR A 171 3.49 13.63 4.81
C THR A 171 3.88 14.43 3.57
N SER A 172 2.90 14.89 2.79
CA SER A 172 3.12 15.74 1.61
C SER A 172 3.82 17.04 1.97
N SER A 173 3.36 17.71 3.02
CA SER A 173 3.95 18.94 3.52
C SER A 173 5.40 18.75 3.96
N GLN A 174 5.70 17.67 4.68
CA GLN A 174 7.06 17.34 5.11
C GLN A 174 7.99 17.03 3.92
N ILE A 175 7.49 16.34 2.90
CA ILE A 175 8.24 16.08 1.66
C ILE A 175 8.58 17.41 0.98
N ARG A 176 7.61 18.29 0.78
CA ARG A 176 7.83 19.62 0.16
C ARG A 176 8.84 20.44 0.95
N GLU A 177 8.75 20.45 2.28
CA GLU A 177 9.69 21.15 3.15
C GLU A 177 11.13 20.61 2.97
N ASN A 178 11.31 19.29 2.91
CA ASN A 178 12.61 18.69 2.67
C ASN A 178 13.17 19.10 1.30
N LEU A 179 12.37 19.05 0.24
CA LEU A 179 12.79 19.34 -1.12
C LEU A 179 13.08 20.83 -1.35
N THR A 180 12.40 21.75 -0.64
CA THR A 180 12.70 23.20 -0.76
C THR A 180 14.07 23.57 -0.20
N LYS A 181 14.63 22.77 0.70
CA LYS A 181 15.97 23.00 1.28
C LYS A 181 17.10 22.60 0.34
N GLU A 182 16.78 21.74 -0.64
CA GLU A 182 17.78 21.11 -1.50
C GLU A 182 17.52 21.49 -2.97
N LYS A 183 18.61 21.62 -3.73
CA LYS A 183 18.55 21.94 -5.18
C LYS A 183 18.52 20.70 -6.07
N VAL A 184 18.49 19.50 -5.46
CA VAL A 184 18.53 18.24 -6.18
C VAL A 184 17.14 17.91 -6.70
N THR A 185 16.98 17.89 -8.02
CA THR A 185 15.70 17.57 -8.69
C THR A 185 15.75 16.24 -9.43
N THR A 186 16.93 15.59 -9.49
CA THR A 186 17.11 14.35 -10.27
C THR A 186 17.78 13.28 -9.42
N PHE A 187 17.31 12.05 -9.51
CA PHE A 187 17.84 10.89 -8.82
C PHE A 187 17.91 9.66 -9.74
N LEU A 188 18.75 8.71 -9.37
CA LEU A 188 18.75 7.37 -9.96
C LEU A 188 17.87 6.44 -9.16
N ILE A 189 17.23 5.51 -9.84
CA ILE A 189 16.49 4.39 -9.25
C ILE A 189 16.69 3.15 -10.13
N TYR A 190 16.66 1.96 -9.53
CA TYR A 190 16.80 0.74 -10.35
C TYR A 190 15.53 0.49 -11.16
N HIS A 191 14.41 0.15 -10.50
CA HIS A 191 13.09 -0.03 -11.10
C HIS A 191 12.27 1.27 -10.97
N PRO A 192 11.56 1.74 -12.01
CA PRO A 192 10.94 3.08 -12.07
C PRO A 192 9.68 3.22 -11.21
N ILE A 193 9.74 2.84 -9.94
CA ILE A 193 8.58 2.82 -9.03
C ILE A 193 8.19 4.20 -8.48
N LEU A 194 9.00 5.22 -8.66
CA LEU A 194 8.76 6.58 -8.14
C LEU A 194 8.17 7.55 -9.19
N THR A 195 7.55 7.05 -10.24
CA THR A 195 7.00 7.89 -11.33
C THR A 195 5.97 8.89 -10.81
N TYR A 196 4.98 8.43 -10.03
CA TYR A 196 3.96 9.33 -9.45
C TYR A 196 4.53 10.27 -8.39
N TYR A 197 5.50 9.80 -7.60
CA TYR A 197 6.23 10.64 -6.65
C TYR A 197 6.98 11.77 -7.37
N ALA A 198 7.75 11.42 -8.40
CA ALA A 198 8.52 12.38 -9.17
C ALA A 198 7.61 13.42 -9.85
N ASN A 199 6.47 12.98 -10.41
CA ASN A 199 5.50 13.87 -11.02
C ASN A 199 4.84 14.82 -10.01
N GLU A 200 4.48 14.34 -8.81
CA GLU A 200 3.82 15.15 -7.77
C GLU A 200 4.74 16.23 -7.19
N PHE A 201 6.04 15.92 -7.07
CA PHE A 201 7.02 16.79 -6.41
C PHE A 201 8.02 17.47 -7.37
N ASP A 202 7.74 17.47 -8.67
CA ASP A 202 8.56 18.10 -9.72
C ASP A 202 10.02 17.59 -9.70
N LEU A 203 10.17 16.28 -9.57
CA LEU A 203 11.44 15.58 -9.60
C LEU A 203 11.59 14.80 -10.91
N HIS A 204 12.82 14.37 -11.17
CA HIS A 204 13.15 13.60 -12.36
C HIS A 204 13.85 12.30 -11.98
N GLN A 205 13.23 11.17 -12.28
CA GLN A 205 13.88 9.87 -12.10
C GLN A 205 14.63 9.44 -13.36
N ILE A 206 15.86 8.94 -13.18
CA ILE A 206 16.59 8.18 -14.17
C ILE A 206 16.58 6.73 -13.71
N PHE A 207 15.95 5.85 -14.44
CA PHE A 207 15.88 4.44 -14.09
C PHE A 207 16.98 3.64 -14.78
N ILE A 208 17.39 2.54 -14.14
CA ILE A 208 18.51 1.68 -14.62
C ILE A 208 17.97 0.50 -15.42
N GLU A 209 16.90 -0.10 -14.95
CA GLU A 209 16.23 -1.22 -15.59
C GLU A 209 15.58 -0.81 -16.90
N ASP A 210 15.59 -1.70 -17.88
CA ASP A 210 14.92 -1.55 -19.17
C ASP A 210 13.85 -2.64 -19.31
N GLU A 211 12.57 -2.29 -19.10
CA GLU A 211 11.42 -3.20 -19.21
C GLU A 211 11.57 -4.53 -18.42
N GLY A 212 12.01 -4.45 -17.18
CA GLY A 212 12.25 -5.66 -16.36
C GLY A 212 13.52 -6.40 -16.70
N ARG A 213 14.41 -5.83 -17.56
CA ARG A 213 15.65 -6.45 -18.01
C ARG A 213 16.87 -5.67 -17.51
N GLU A 214 17.98 -6.37 -17.40
CA GLU A 214 19.26 -5.71 -17.16
C GLU A 214 19.67 -4.88 -18.37
N PRO A 215 20.17 -3.63 -18.16
CA PRO A 215 20.59 -2.77 -19.24
C PRO A 215 21.85 -3.31 -19.93
N SER A 216 21.95 -3.09 -21.22
CA SER A 216 23.16 -3.36 -22.01
C SER A 216 24.32 -2.42 -21.61
N ALA A 217 25.53 -2.77 -21.96
CA ALA A 217 26.72 -1.93 -21.70
C ALA A 217 26.59 -0.53 -22.32
N ALA A 218 25.94 -0.40 -23.48
CA ALA A 218 25.68 0.88 -24.11
C ALA A 218 24.71 1.74 -23.28
N GLN A 219 23.60 1.16 -22.83
CA GLN A 219 22.63 1.82 -21.97
C GLN A 219 23.24 2.23 -20.62
N ILE A 220 24.05 1.36 -19.98
CA ILE A 220 24.79 1.71 -18.76
C ILE A 220 25.63 2.98 -18.97
N LYS A 221 26.34 3.07 -20.09
CA LYS A 221 27.14 4.25 -20.43
C LYS A 221 26.31 5.51 -20.60
N GLU A 222 25.15 5.40 -21.24
CA GLU A 222 24.20 6.52 -21.41
C GLU A 222 23.61 6.97 -20.08
N ILE A 223 23.21 6.03 -19.22
CA ILE A 223 22.70 6.30 -17.86
C ILE A 223 23.76 7.05 -17.04
N ILE A 224 25.01 6.58 -17.03
CA ILE A 224 26.12 7.23 -16.33
C ILE A 224 26.35 8.65 -16.84
N ASN A 225 26.37 8.86 -18.17
CA ASN A 225 26.57 10.17 -18.76
C ASN A 225 25.40 11.13 -18.40
N SER A 226 24.16 10.67 -18.50
CA SER A 226 22.98 11.45 -18.14
C SER A 226 22.97 11.82 -16.66
N ALA A 227 23.25 10.87 -15.78
CA ALA A 227 23.30 11.10 -14.35
C ALA A 227 24.42 12.09 -13.95
N LYS A 228 25.61 12.00 -14.57
CA LYS A 228 26.69 12.96 -14.37
C LYS A 228 26.32 14.36 -14.85
N ALA A 229 25.73 14.49 -16.02
CA ALA A 229 25.29 15.78 -16.57
C ALA A 229 24.26 16.46 -15.68
N LYS A 230 23.40 15.70 -15.03
CA LYS A 230 22.38 16.18 -14.08
C LYS A 230 22.87 16.22 -12.62
N GLN A 231 24.16 15.95 -12.37
CA GLN A 231 24.78 15.98 -11.04
C GLN A 231 24.04 15.12 -10.00
N VAL A 232 23.56 13.94 -10.42
CA VAL A 232 22.86 13.00 -9.55
C VAL A 232 23.76 12.54 -8.42
N ARG A 233 23.24 12.53 -7.19
CA ARG A 233 23.97 12.17 -5.97
C ARG A 233 23.40 10.95 -5.25
N VAL A 234 22.21 10.50 -5.63
CA VAL A 234 21.50 9.42 -4.95
C VAL A 234 21.02 8.38 -5.95
N LEU A 235 21.20 7.11 -5.60
CA LEU A 235 20.58 5.95 -6.23
C LEU A 235 19.69 5.26 -5.22
N PHE A 236 18.36 5.28 -5.43
CA PHE A 236 17.43 4.49 -4.66
C PHE A 236 17.46 3.03 -5.12
N MET A 237 17.70 2.14 -4.17
CA MET A 237 17.84 0.71 -4.40
C MET A 237 16.83 -0.08 -3.59
N GLN A 238 16.06 -0.90 -4.25
CA GLN A 238 15.26 -1.94 -3.61
C GLN A 238 16.15 -3.16 -3.39
N LYS A 239 16.02 -3.80 -2.23
CA LYS A 239 16.85 -4.98 -1.88
C LYS A 239 16.74 -6.11 -2.90
N GLU A 240 15.55 -6.28 -3.47
CA GLU A 240 15.22 -7.31 -4.46
C GLU A 240 15.99 -7.11 -5.78
N PHE A 241 16.41 -5.88 -6.07
CA PHE A 241 17.10 -5.50 -7.30
C PHE A 241 18.58 -5.14 -7.11
N ALA A 242 19.11 -5.33 -5.89
CA ALA A 242 20.52 -5.08 -5.64
C ALA A 242 21.40 -6.01 -6.49
N ASN A 243 22.16 -5.44 -7.43
CA ASN A 243 23.02 -6.17 -8.33
C ASN A 243 24.31 -5.40 -8.65
N ARG A 244 25.25 -6.06 -9.31
CA ARG A 244 26.57 -5.52 -9.66
C ARG A 244 26.49 -4.30 -10.59
N ASN A 245 25.51 -4.22 -11.47
CA ASN A 245 25.36 -3.10 -12.39
C ASN A 245 24.99 -1.82 -11.65
N SER A 246 24.11 -1.91 -10.66
CA SER A 246 23.73 -0.77 -9.82
C SER A 246 24.90 -0.19 -9.06
N GLU A 247 25.73 -1.03 -8.43
CA GLU A 247 26.93 -0.61 -7.73
C GLU A 247 27.93 0.05 -8.70
N THR A 248 28.10 -0.53 -9.89
CA THR A 248 28.99 0.03 -10.93
C THR A 248 28.54 1.41 -11.36
N ILE A 249 27.24 1.61 -11.58
CA ILE A 249 26.67 2.91 -11.97
C ILE A 249 26.81 3.92 -10.83
N ALA A 250 26.44 3.55 -9.60
CA ALA A 250 26.55 4.41 -8.43
C ALA A 250 28.01 4.90 -8.24
N ASN A 251 28.96 3.98 -8.27
CA ASN A 251 30.39 4.31 -8.16
C ASN A 251 30.88 5.21 -9.30
N ALA A 252 30.47 4.95 -10.55
CA ALA A 252 30.87 5.74 -11.70
C ALA A 252 30.31 7.17 -11.67
N VAL A 253 29.12 7.36 -11.09
CA VAL A 253 28.44 8.67 -10.94
C VAL A 253 28.92 9.38 -9.68
N GLY A 254 29.35 8.65 -8.65
CA GLY A 254 29.61 9.16 -7.29
C GLY A 254 28.33 9.33 -6.47
N ALA A 255 27.31 8.51 -6.76
CA ALA A 255 26.04 8.55 -6.06
C ALA A 255 26.06 7.66 -4.80
N GLU A 256 25.42 8.14 -3.72
CA GLU A 256 25.13 7.35 -2.53
C GLU A 256 24.00 6.35 -2.84
N ILE A 257 24.20 5.08 -2.46
CA ILE A 257 23.14 4.07 -2.55
C ILE A 257 22.29 4.17 -1.30
N VAL A 258 20.99 4.42 -1.49
CA VAL A 258 20.00 4.49 -0.41
C VAL A 258 19.03 3.32 -0.54
N ASP A 259 18.99 2.48 0.50
CA ASP A 259 18.00 1.42 0.59
C ASP A 259 16.59 2.03 0.62
N PHE A 260 15.70 1.54 -0.22
CA PHE A 260 14.33 1.99 -0.33
C PHE A 260 13.39 0.79 -0.44
N ASN A 261 12.29 0.81 0.35
CA ASN A 261 11.28 -0.24 0.31
C ASN A 261 9.89 0.31 -0.02
N PRO A 262 9.51 0.39 -1.30
CA PRO A 262 8.20 0.91 -1.71
C PRO A 262 7.02 0.02 -1.27
N LEU A 263 7.30 -1.21 -0.86
CA LEU A 263 6.32 -2.17 -0.34
C LEU A 263 6.28 -2.20 1.19
N ALA A 264 6.86 -1.22 1.88
CA ALA A 264 6.82 -1.16 3.33
C ALA A 264 5.40 -0.88 3.85
N TYR A 265 5.07 -1.51 4.98
CA TYR A 265 3.85 -1.19 5.71
C TYR A 265 3.84 0.26 6.21
N ASP A 266 4.98 0.75 6.72
CA ASP A 266 5.15 2.15 7.17
C ASP A 266 5.28 3.10 5.96
N TRP A 267 4.18 3.25 5.21
CA TRP A 267 4.13 4.00 3.95
C TRP A 267 4.64 5.45 4.10
N GLU A 268 4.18 6.19 5.11
CA GLU A 268 4.57 7.60 5.35
C GLU A 268 6.08 7.74 5.52
N LYS A 269 6.67 6.81 6.29
CA LYS A 269 8.10 6.82 6.57
C LYS A 269 8.94 6.64 5.30
N GLU A 270 8.54 5.74 4.42
CA GLU A 270 9.25 5.52 3.16
C GLU A 270 9.07 6.69 2.19
N MET A 271 7.86 7.29 2.12
CA MET A 271 7.61 8.49 1.33
C MET A 271 8.49 9.67 1.76
N VAL A 272 8.58 9.92 3.07
CA VAL A 272 9.44 11.00 3.61
C VAL A 272 10.92 10.68 3.46
N LYS A 273 11.32 9.40 3.53
CA LYS A 273 12.71 8.97 3.37
C LYS A 273 13.26 9.35 2.00
N VAL A 274 12.47 9.23 0.94
CA VAL A 274 12.87 9.63 -0.41
C VAL A 274 13.33 11.10 -0.40
N SER A 275 12.50 12.02 0.08
CA SER A 275 12.84 13.45 0.09
C SER A 275 14.04 13.78 1.00
N LYS A 276 14.18 13.10 2.14
CA LYS A 276 15.31 13.30 3.07
C LYS A 276 16.64 12.84 2.49
N SER A 277 16.63 11.91 1.56
CA SER A 277 17.82 11.37 0.93
C SER A 277 18.31 12.20 -0.27
N LEU A 278 17.45 13.05 -0.82
CA LEU A 278 17.78 13.97 -1.92
C LEU A 278 18.48 15.24 -1.36
N LYS A 279 19.80 15.15 -1.10
CA LYS A 279 20.62 16.22 -0.49
C LYS A 279 21.64 16.78 -1.48
#